data_ab8ecc5eed68783f26e9a1f17f7ee49c
#
_entry.id   ab8ecc5eed68783f26e9a1f17f7ee49c
#
_cell.length_a   1.000
_cell.length_b   1.000
_cell.length_c   1.000
_cell.angle_alpha   90.00
_cell.angle_beta   90.00
_cell.angle_gamma   90.00
#
_symmetry.space_group_name_H-M   'P 1'
#
loop_
_entity.id
_entity.type
_entity.pdbx_description
1 polymer ?
#
loop_
_entity_poly.entity_id
_entity_poly.type
_entity_poly.pdbx_seq_one_letter_code
_entity_poly.pdbx_strand_id
1 'polypeptide(L)'
;ITAEEIKKHLKYRDKNKHSAMLKNFSPTMELGEYEKLKIDEPHGYWLLETEKRFHNDNPDIFMLSQITDAEFVRKKECLNNFDSEESSQKITAKFTRKKNRRPIYGFWFYVVIKVNHPCFTEINMRINKYIINEKNQIEYLAAVRTAQDIVDVITELSEKANEKEKK
;
A
#
# COMPACT_ATOMS: atom_id res chain seq x y z
N ILE A 1 7.64 18.59 -3.57
CA ILE A 1 6.43 18.71 -4.42
C ILE A 1 6.24 20.16 -4.80
N THR A 2 6.28 20.45 -6.08
CA THR A 2 6.14 21.82 -6.59
C THR A 2 4.67 22.22 -6.73
N ALA A 3 4.42 23.53 -6.76
CA ALA A 3 3.07 24.05 -6.98
C ALA A 3 2.49 23.61 -8.34
N GLU A 4 3.34 23.44 -9.34
CA GLU A 4 2.94 22.95 -10.66
C GLU A 4 2.49 21.49 -10.63
N GLU A 5 3.19 20.66 -9.87
CA GLU A 5 2.82 19.25 -9.69
C GLU A 5 1.48 19.14 -8.97
N ILE A 6 1.25 19.98 -7.97
CA ILE A 6 -0.03 20.01 -7.26
C ILE A 6 -1.16 20.43 -8.21
N LYS A 7 -0.95 21.46 -9.02
CA LYS A 7 -1.94 21.92 -10.02
C LYS A 7 -2.24 20.83 -11.04
N LYS A 8 -1.20 20.14 -11.50
CA LYS A 8 -1.34 19.03 -12.45
C LYS A 8 -2.17 17.90 -11.86
N HIS A 9 -1.91 17.56 -10.60
CA HIS A 9 -2.65 16.52 -9.89
C HIS A 9 -4.11 16.92 -9.68
N LEU A 10 -4.37 18.16 -9.28
CA LEU A 10 -5.73 18.66 -9.10
C LEU A 10 -6.52 18.61 -10.41
N LYS A 11 -5.92 19.04 -11.52
CA LYS A 11 -6.54 18.95 -12.84
C LYS A 11 -6.85 17.49 -13.22
N TYR A 12 -5.95 16.60 -12.91
CA TYR A 12 -6.16 15.18 -13.18
C TYR A 12 -7.35 14.66 -12.37
N ARG A 13 -7.44 14.99 -11.10
CA ARG A 13 -8.54 14.56 -10.24
C ARG A 13 -9.88 15.13 -10.71
N ASP A 14 -9.93 16.39 -11.07
CA ASP A 14 -11.15 17.02 -11.58
C ASP A 14 -11.62 16.36 -12.88
N LYS A 15 -10.67 16.08 -13.76
CA LYS A 15 -10.94 15.37 -15.01
C LYS A 15 -11.43 13.95 -14.76
N ASN A 16 -10.84 13.29 -13.78
CA ASN A 16 -11.23 11.93 -13.38
C ASN A 16 -12.67 11.90 -12.84
N LYS A 17 -13.05 12.89 -12.04
CA LYS A 17 -14.40 12.98 -11.46
C LYS A 17 -15.48 13.05 -12.55
N HIS A 18 -15.20 13.75 -13.65
CA HIS A 18 -16.12 13.91 -14.76
C HIS A 18 -15.84 12.93 -15.90
N SER A 19 -14.90 12.02 -15.73
CA SER A 19 -14.49 11.10 -16.78
C SER A 19 -15.40 9.89 -16.88
N ALA A 20 -15.40 9.28 -18.07
CA ALA A 20 -16.08 8.01 -18.28
C ALA A 20 -15.52 6.90 -17.38
N MET A 21 -14.25 7.02 -16.98
CA MET A 21 -13.62 6.04 -16.07
C MET A 21 -14.38 5.93 -14.75
N LEU A 22 -14.66 7.06 -14.11
CA LEU A 22 -15.38 7.06 -12.83
C LEU A 22 -16.82 6.56 -12.99
N LYS A 23 -17.50 6.98 -14.04
CA LYS A 23 -18.89 6.56 -14.31
C LYS A 23 -19.02 5.08 -14.61
N ASN A 24 -18.03 4.52 -15.30
CA ASN A 24 -18.07 3.13 -15.75
C ASN A 24 -17.36 2.17 -14.79
N PHE A 25 -16.79 2.69 -13.70
CA PHE A 25 -16.08 1.85 -12.74
C PHE A 25 -17.08 0.95 -11.99
N SER A 26 -16.95 -0.35 -12.21
CA SER A 26 -17.75 -1.37 -11.57
C SER A 26 -16.83 -2.48 -11.07
N PRO A 27 -16.45 -2.48 -9.78
CA PRO A 27 -15.48 -3.43 -9.27
C PRO A 27 -16.00 -4.87 -9.36
N THR A 28 -15.19 -5.71 -9.96
CA THR A 28 -15.45 -7.16 -10.06
C THR A 28 -14.64 -7.95 -9.06
N MET A 29 -13.61 -7.32 -8.49
CA MET A 29 -12.70 -7.97 -7.55
C MET A 29 -12.26 -6.96 -6.48
N GLU A 30 -12.16 -7.44 -5.25
CA GLU A 30 -11.68 -6.65 -4.12
C GLU A 30 -10.61 -7.44 -3.38
N LEU A 31 -9.45 -6.83 -3.14
CA LEU A 31 -8.31 -7.46 -2.46
C LEU A 31 -7.90 -6.64 -1.23
N GLY A 32 -7.47 -7.34 -0.19
CA GLY A 32 -7.01 -6.72 1.04
C GLY A 32 -8.08 -6.66 2.11
N GLU A 33 -7.64 -6.59 3.36
CA GLU A 33 -8.55 -6.54 4.52
C GLU A 33 -8.66 -5.14 5.11
N TYR A 34 -7.56 -4.41 5.15
CA TYR A 34 -7.52 -3.07 5.72
C TYR A 34 -7.68 -2.00 4.63
N GLU A 35 -6.65 -1.77 3.86
CA GLU A 35 -6.80 -1.01 2.63
C GLU A 35 -7.25 -1.96 1.53
N LYS A 36 -8.18 -1.52 0.72
CA LYS A 36 -8.80 -2.39 -0.27
C LYS A 36 -8.47 -1.96 -1.68
N LEU A 37 -8.02 -2.91 -2.45
CA LEU A 37 -7.74 -2.73 -3.86
C LEU A 37 -8.96 -3.20 -4.65
N LYS A 38 -9.65 -2.26 -5.28
CA LYS A 38 -10.83 -2.56 -6.11
C LYS A 38 -10.43 -2.59 -7.57
N ILE A 39 -10.78 -3.66 -8.23
CA ILE A 39 -10.39 -3.90 -9.63
C ILE A 39 -11.63 -4.12 -10.48
N ASP A 40 -11.73 -3.36 -11.55
CA ASP A 40 -12.73 -3.55 -12.61
C ASP A 40 -12.01 -4.20 -13.79
N GLU A 41 -11.97 -5.51 -13.81
CA GLU A 41 -11.24 -6.27 -14.82
C GLU A 41 -11.77 -6.06 -16.24
N PRO A 42 -13.09 -6.09 -16.50
CA PRO A 42 -13.60 -5.87 -17.85
C PRO A 42 -13.18 -4.53 -18.47
N HIS A 43 -13.11 -3.47 -17.67
CA HIS A 43 -12.71 -2.15 -18.15
C HIS A 43 -11.20 -1.90 -18.01
N GLY A 44 -10.50 -2.74 -17.28
CA GLY A 44 -9.07 -2.57 -17.04
C GLY A 44 -8.72 -1.45 -16.08
N TYR A 45 -9.59 -1.15 -15.13
CA TYR A 45 -9.41 -0.08 -14.15
C TYR A 45 -9.16 -0.64 -12.75
N TRP A 46 -8.47 0.14 -11.91
CA TRP A 46 -8.31 -0.19 -10.51
C TRP A 46 -8.19 1.08 -9.65
N LEU A 47 -8.53 0.95 -8.38
CA LEU A 47 -8.32 2.01 -7.41
C LEU A 47 -7.97 1.42 -6.05
N LEU A 48 -7.32 2.23 -5.21
CA LEU A 48 -7.01 1.87 -3.84
C LEU A 48 -7.92 2.68 -2.89
N GLU A 49 -8.70 1.98 -2.08
CA GLU A 49 -9.53 2.56 -1.05
C GLU A 49 -8.81 2.48 0.29
N THR A 50 -8.50 3.64 0.87
CA THR A 50 -7.86 3.75 2.17
C THR A 50 -8.85 4.28 3.20
N GLU A 51 -8.57 4.05 4.49
CA GLU A 51 -9.41 4.53 5.58
C GLU A 51 -9.66 6.04 5.51
N LYS A 52 -8.66 6.80 5.11
CA LYS A 52 -8.77 8.26 4.97
C LYS A 52 -9.61 8.70 3.79
N ARG A 53 -9.92 7.80 2.88
CA ARG A 53 -10.63 8.09 1.63
C ARG A 53 -12.00 7.43 1.53
N PHE A 54 -12.54 6.95 2.64
CA PHE A 54 -13.85 6.29 2.65
C PHE A 54 -14.97 7.18 2.10
N HIS A 55 -14.81 8.48 2.23
CA HIS A 55 -15.82 9.44 1.79
C HIS A 55 -15.33 10.29 0.63
N ASN A 56 -14.32 9.83 -0.08
CA ASN A 56 -13.79 10.55 -1.22
C ASN A 56 -14.65 10.27 -2.46
N ASP A 57 -15.43 11.26 -2.85
CA ASP A 57 -16.29 11.18 -4.04
C ASP A 57 -15.51 11.19 -5.34
N ASN A 58 -14.20 11.46 -5.28
CA ASN A 58 -13.34 11.53 -6.46
C ASN A 58 -12.05 10.74 -6.24
N PRO A 59 -12.14 9.40 -6.16
CA PRO A 59 -10.96 8.57 -6.02
C PRO A 59 -10.09 8.60 -7.28
N ASP A 60 -8.79 8.40 -7.10
CA ASP A 60 -7.88 8.26 -8.23
C ASP A 60 -8.05 6.88 -8.86
N ILE A 61 -8.46 6.84 -10.12
CA ILE A 61 -8.64 5.60 -10.88
C ILE A 61 -7.49 5.44 -11.83
N PHE A 62 -6.91 4.24 -11.83
CA PHE A 62 -5.76 3.89 -12.65
C PHE A 62 -6.11 2.79 -13.65
N MET A 63 -5.30 2.65 -14.67
CA MET A 63 -5.44 1.58 -15.66
C MET A 63 -4.49 0.42 -15.32
N LEU A 64 -4.97 -0.79 -15.47
CA LEU A 64 -4.14 -1.99 -15.23
C LEU A 64 -2.90 -2.02 -16.15
N SER A 65 -3.02 -1.49 -17.36
CA SER A 65 -1.91 -1.39 -18.29
C SER A 65 -0.80 -0.45 -17.87
N GLN A 66 -1.08 0.46 -16.93
CA GLN A 66 -0.07 1.38 -16.39
C GLN A 66 0.83 0.74 -15.33
N ILE A 67 0.47 -0.41 -14.82
CA ILE A 67 1.27 -1.11 -13.82
C ILE A 67 2.53 -1.67 -14.47
N THR A 68 3.69 -1.26 -13.96
CA THR A 68 4.99 -1.74 -14.45
C THR A 68 5.58 -2.84 -13.58
N ASP A 69 5.28 -2.81 -12.28
CA ASP A 69 5.79 -3.79 -11.34
C ASP A 69 4.96 -3.77 -10.06
N ALA A 70 5.02 -4.85 -9.30
CA ALA A 70 4.41 -4.93 -7.98
C ALA A 70 5.32 -5.75 -7.08
N GLU A 71 5.57 -5.26 -5.87
CA GLU A 71 6.42 -5.96 -4.92
C GLU A 71 5.86 -5.86 -3.51
N PHE A 72 6.22 -6.82 -2.69
CA PHE A 72 5.90 -6.88 -1.29
C PHE A 72 7.05 -6.30 -0.47
N VAL A 73 6.76 -5.39 0.46
CA VAL A 73 7.75 -4.73 1.31
C VAL A 73 7.36 -4.88 2.77
N ARG A 74 8.33 -5.21 3.59
CA ARG A 74 8.19 -5.29 5.03
C ARG A 74 9.02 -4.19 5.69
N LYS A 75 8.40 -3.44 6.60
CA LYS A 75 9.10 -2.45 7.42
C LYS A 75 9.12 -2.91 8.87
N LYS A 76 10.29 -2.86 9.47
CA LYS A 76 10.54 -3.28 10.85
C LYS A 76 10.57 -2.06 11.76
N GLU A 77 9.90 -2.16 12.91
CA GLU A 77 9.87 -1.10 13.92
C GLU A 77 10.11 -1.71 15.29
N CYS A 78 10.90 -1.02 16.11
CA CYS A 78 11.17 -1.44 17.49
C CYS A 78 10.01 -1.01 18.38
N LEU A 79 9.37 -1.96 19.08
CA LEU A 79 8.17 -1.72 19.89
C LEU A 79 8.48 -1.24 21.31
N ASN A 80 9.67 -1.55 21.83
CA ASN A 80 10.02 -1.28 23.21
C ASN A 80 11.03 -0.14 23.39
N ASN A 81 11.23 0.68 22.35
CA ASN A 81 12.16 1.80 22.35
C ASN A 81 13.61 1.40 22.68
N PHE A 82 13.97 0.16 22.45
CA PHE A 82 15.30 -0.36 22.73
C PHE A 82 16.38 0.39 21.94
N ASP A 83 16.09 0.79 20.72
CA ASP A 83 17.02 1.49 19.82
C ASP A 83 17.07 3.00 20.05
N SER A 84 16.27 3.55 20.97
CA SER A 84 16.31 4.98 21.27
C SER A 84 17.41 5.26 22.29
N GLU A 85 18.57 5.66 21.80
CA GLU A 85 19.75 5.92 22.62
C GLU A 85 19.53 7.03 23.65
N GLU A 86 18.77 8.04 23.30
CA GLU A 86 18.52 9.19 24.20
C GLU A 86 17.76 8.84 25.46
N SER A 87 16.78 7.96 25.33
CA SER A 87 15.99 7.52 26.49
C SER A 87 16.76 6.53 27.35
N SER A 88 17.70 5.79 26.77
CA SER A 88 18.49 4.80 27.50
C SER A 88 19.56 5.43 28.38
N GLN A 89 20.17 6.53 27.95
CA GLN A 89 21.24 7.20 28.68
C GLN A 89 20.81 7.82 30.00
N LYS A 90 19.61 8.36 30.06
CA LYS A 90 19.10 9.01 31.29
C LYS A 90 18.64 8.04 32.36
N ILE A 91 18.38 6.79 31.98
CA ILE A 91 17.76 5.81 32.86
C ILE A 91 18.71 4.66 33.21
N THR A 92 19.85 4.56 32.55
CA THR A 92 20.77 3.42 32.66
C THR A 92 21.28 3.14 34.06
N ALA A 93 21.55 4.17 34.85
CA ALA A 93 22.06 3.97 36.21
C ALA A 93 21.04 3.30 37.14
N LYS A 94 19.77 3.51 36.94
CA LYS A 94 18.70 2.98 37.78
C LYS A 94 18.15 1.63 37.31
N PHE A 95 18.37 1.28 36.07
CA PHE A 95 17.74 0.11 35.46
C PHE A 95 18.73 -0.89 34.84
N THR A 96 19.84 -1.11 35.50
CA THR A 96 20.84 -2.08 35.07
C THR A 96 20.28 -3.50 34.93
N ARG A 97 19.18 -3.81 35.59
CA ARG A 97 18.49 -5.09 35.44
C ARG A 97 17.91 -5.32 34.04
N LYS A 98 17.77 -4.23 33.26
CA LYS A 98 17.26 -4.28 31.90
C LYS A 98 18.35 -4.60 30.87
N LYS A 99 19.56 -4.88 31.30
CA LYS A 99 20.65 -5.30 30.41
C LYS A 99 20.31 -6.56 29.57
N ASN A 100 19.41 -7.39 30.08
CA ASN A 100 18.95 -8.58 29.40
C ASN A 100 17.66 -8.35 28.57
N ARG A 101 17.20 -7.10 28.51
CA ARG A 101 16.01 -6.78 27.73
C ARG A 101 16.33 -6.83 26.25
N ARG A 102 15.67 -7.73 25.55
CA ARG A 102 15.84 -7.88 24.12
C ARG A 102 14.94 -6.90 23.39
N PRO A 103 15.39 -6.37 22.25
CA PRO A 103 14.51 -5.56 21.41
C PRO A 103 13.33 -6.41 20.93
N ILE A 104 12.14 -5.84 20.98
CA ILE A 104 10.93 -6.46 20.44
C ILE A 104 10.57 -5.68 19.19
N TYR A 105 10.44 -6.40 18.09
CA TYR A 105 10.14 -5.79 16.81
C TYR A 105 8.71 -6.08 16.38
N GLY A 106 8.15 -5.13 15.66
CA GLY A 106 6.90 -5.28 14.95
C GLY A 106 7.10 -5.01 13.49
N PHE A 107 6.16 -5.45 12.69
CA PHE A 107 6.26 -5.36 11.24
C PHE A 107 5.03 -4.70 10.63
N TRP A 108 5.30 -3.85 9.64
CA TRP A 108 4.32 -3.28 8.73
C TRP A 108 4.54 -3.89 7.35
N PHE A 109 3.48 -4.34 6.74
CA PHE A 109 3.52 -4.94 5.40
C PHE A 109 2.86 -4.04 4.39
N TYR A 110 3.50 -3.89 3.25
CA TYR A 110 3.02 -3.06 2.14
C TYR A 110 3.14 -3.81 0.83
N VAL A 111 2.22 -3.57 -0.07
CA VAL A 111 2.37 -3.90 -1.49
C VAL A 111 2.64 -2.58 -2.20
N VAL A 112 3.76 -2.50 -2.89
CA VAL A 112 4.17 -1.33 -3.67
C VAL A 112 3.88 -1.62 -5.13
N ILE A 113 2.96 -0.87 -5.71
CA ILE A 113 2.57 -1.02 -7.11
C ILE A 113 3.21 0.12 -7.89
N LYS A 114 4.17 -0.21 -8.74
CA LYS A 114 4.84 0.78 -9.59
C LYS A 114 4.01 1.03 -10.83
N VAL A 115 3.79 2.28 -11.14
CA VAL A 115 2.91 2.68 -12.24
C VAL A 115 3.60 3.67 -13.17
N ASN A 116 3.26 3.59 -14.44
CA ASN A 116 3.63 4.60 -15.44
C ASN A 116 2.47 5.55 -15.62
N HIS A 117 2.43 6.58 -14.77
CA HIS A 117 1.33 7.52 -14.67
C HIS A 117 1.86 8.96 -14.63
N PRO A 118 1.17 9.95 -15.25
CA PRO A 118 1.63 11.34 -15.25
C PRO A 118 1.81 11.97 -13.87
N CYS A 119 1.04 11.52 -12.88
CA CYS A 119 1.02 12.13 -11.54
C CYS A 119 1.57 11.22 -10.45
N PHE A 120 1.79 9.94 -10.71
CA PHE A 120 2.23 8.97 -9.70
C PHE A 120 3.34 8.09 -10.24
N THR A 121 4.32 7.76 -9.40
CA THR A 121 5.37 6.79 -9.71
C THR A 121 5.09 5.43 -9.08
N GLU A 122 4.48 5.44 -7.91
CA GLU A 122 4.13 4.21 -7.18
C GLU A 122 2.94 4.45 -6.27
N ILE A 123 2.22 3.39 -5.97
CA ILE A 123 1.10 3.38 -5.03
C ILE A 123 1.44 2.37 -3.93
N ASN A 124 1.40 2.82 -2.68
CA ASN A 124 1.68 1.97 -1.53
C ASN A 124 0.37 1.53 -0.88
N MET A 125 0.15 0.23 -0.83
CA MET A 125 -1.01 -0.38 -0.17
C MET A 125 -0.57 -1.01 1.14
N ARG A 126 -1.16 -0.57 2.25
CA ARG A 126 -0.88 -1.14 3.56
C ARG A 126 -1.73 -2.38 3.80
N ILE A 127 -1.11 -3.46 4.22
CA ILE A 127 -1.78 -4.76 4.38
C ILE A 127 -2.39 -4.89 5.77
N ASN A 128 -1.63 -4.55 6.82
CA ASN A 128 -2.09 -4.70 8.20
C ASN A 128 -2.48 -3.36 8.81
N LYS A 129 -3.60 -3.34 9.52
CA LYS A 129 -4.11 -2.15 10.21
C LYS A 129 -3.25 -1.81 11.43
N TYR A 130 -2.85 -2.85 12.16
CA TYR A 130 -2.03 -2.73 13.36
C TYR A 130 -0.69 -3.40 13.13
N ILE A 131 0.34 -2.89 13.82
CA ILE A 131 1.67 -3.48 13.74
C ILE A 131 1.62 -4.94 14.22
N ILE A 132 2.33 -5.82 13.53
CA ILE A 132 2.37 -7.24 13.87
C ILE A 132 3.64 -7.52 14.66
N ASN A 133 3.46 -7.98 15.91
CA ASN A 133 4.57 -8.36 16.79
C ASN A 133 5.31 -9.55 16.19
N GLU A 134 6.65 -9.53 16.24
CA GLU A 134 7.50 -10.61 15.72
C GLU A 134 7.18 -11.98 16.31
N LYS A 135 6.64 -12.02 17.53
CA LYS A 135 6.27 -13.25 18.22
C LYS A 135 4.94 -13.83 17.72
N ASN A 136 4.12 -13.01 17.05
CA ASN A 136 2.85 -13.45 16.50
C ASN A 136 3.04 -13.99 15.09
N GLN A 137 3.54 -15.21 14.99
CA GLN A 137 3.85 -15.82 13.71
C GLN A 137 2.62 -16.11 12.85
N ILE A 138 1.49 -16.36 13.47
CA ILE A 138 0.24 -16.64 12.75
C ILE A 138 -0.19 -15.42 11.96
N GLU A 139 -0.23 -14.24 12.60
CA GLU A 139 -0.56 -12.98 11.91
C GLU A 139 0.51 -12.60 10.90
N TYR A 140 1.77 -12.83 11.23
CA TYR A 140 2.88 -12.57 10.34
C TYR A 140 2.75 -13.35 9.02
N LEU A 141 2.55 -14.65 9.11
CA LEU A 141 2.40 -15.50 7.94
C LEU A 141 1.13 -15.17 7.15
N ALA A 142 0.05 -14.84 7.83
CA ALA A 142 -1.19 -14.42 7.19
C ALA A 142 -0.98 -13.13 6.37
N ALA A 143 -0.27 -12.16 6.92
CA ALA A 143 0.04 -10.90 6.24
C ALA A 143 0.94 -11.13 5.01
N VAL A 144 1.96 -11.96 5.14
CA VAL A 144 2.85 -12.33 4.04
C VAL A 144 2.06 -12.98 2.91
N ARG A 145 1.18 -13.93 3.26
CA ARG A 145 0.35 -14.62 2.28
C ARG A 145 -0.58 -13.65 1.55
N THR A 146 -1.26 -12.79 2.30
CA THR A 146 -2.15 -11.77 1.72
C THR A 146 -1.39 -10.86 0.76
N ALA A 147 -0.23 -10.37 1.18
CA ALA A 147 0.59 -9.49 0.34
C ALA A 147 1.05 -10.20 -0.93
N GLN A 148 1.50 -11.45 -0.81
CA GLN A 148 1.97 -12.23 -1.95
C GLN A 148 0.83 -12.53 -2.93
N ASP A 149 -0.34 -12.88 -2.44
CA ASP A 149 -1.53 -13.12 -3.26
C ASP A 149 -1.91 -11.87 -4.05
N ILE A 150 -1.86 -10.70 -3.41
CA ILE A 150 -2.15 -9.43 -4.08
C ILE A 150 -1.13 -9.15 -5.19
N VAL A 151 0.16 -9.32 -4.90
CA VAL A 151 1.22 -9.14 -5.90
C VAL A 151 1.01 -10.06 -7.10
N ASP A 152 0.70 -11.33 -6.84
CA ASP A 152 0.48 -12.32 -7.91
C ASP A 152 -0.71 -11.95 -8.79
N VAL A 153 -1.83 -11.57 -8.18
CA VAL A 153 -3.04 -11.17 -8.90
C VAL A 153 -2.79 -9.91 -9.74
N ILE A 154 -2.15 -8.89 -9.16
CA ILE A 154 -1.85 -7.64 -9.86
C ILE A 154 -0.92 -7.91 -11.05
N THR A 155 0.11 -8.70 -10.85
CA THR A 155 1.06 -9.06 -11.90
C THR A 155 0.36 -9.76 -13.06
N GLU A 156 -0.47 -10.73 -12.76
CA GLU A 156 -1.23 -11.46 -13.77
C GLU A 156 -2.18 -10.54 -14.55
N LEU A 157 -2.93 -9.70 -13.84
CA LEU A 157 -3.88 -8.79 -14.49
C LEU A 157 -3.19 -7.72 -15.32
N SER A 158 -2.03 -7.21 -14.87
CA SER A 158 -1.28 -6.23 -15.64
C SER A 158 -0.69 -6.84 -16.91
N GLU A 159 -0.22 -8.07 -16.86
CA GLU A 159 0.27 -8.79 -18.03
C GLU A 159 -0.84 -8.99 -19.05
N LYS A 160 -2.02 -9.42 -18.61
CA LYS A 160 -3.18 -9.60 -19.49
C LYS A 160 -3.61 -8.29 -20.15
N ALA A 161 -3.61 -7.20 -19.38
CA ALA A 161 -3.98 -5.88 -19.90
C ALA A 161 -2.98 -5.40 -20.95
N ASN A 162 -1.69 -5.61 -20.73
CA ASN A 162 -0.64 -5.26 -21.68
C ASN A 162 -0.69 -6.11 -22.96
N GLU A 163 -1.06 -7.37 -22.85
CA GLU A 163 -1.24 -8.24 -24.01
C GLU A 163 -2.40 -7.76 -24.89
N LYS A 164 -3.50 -7.32 -24.29
CA LYS A 164 -4.64 -6.78 -25.03
C LYS A 164 -4.31 -5.50 -25.79
N GLU A 165 -3.45 -4.65 -25.22
CA GLU A 165 -3.02 -3.42 -25.88
C GLU A 165 -2.09 -3.66 -27.06
N LYS A 166 -1.32 -4.74 -27.04
CA LYS A 166 -0.41 -5.11 -28.12
C LYS A 166 -1.12 -5.70 -29.37
N LYS A 167 -2.38 -6.03 -29.22
CA LYS A 167 -3.22 -6.50 -30.34
C LYS A 167 -4.03 -5.36 -30.91
#